data_e6f85c77a7b38ed7a686213dabdb1a23
#
_entry.id   e6f85c77a7b38ed7a686213dabdb1a23
#
_cell.length_a   1.000
_cell.length_b   1.000
_cell.length_c   1.000
_cell.angle_alpha   90.00
_cell.angle_beta   90.00
_cell.angle_gamma   90.00
#
_symmetry.space_group_name_H-M   'P 1'
#
loop_
_entity.id
_entity.type
_entity.pdbx_description
1 polymer ?
#
loop_
_entity_poly.entity_id
_entity_poly.type
_entity_poly.pdbx_seq_one_letter_code
_entity_poly.pdbx_strand_id
1 'polypeptide(L)'
;MDDFEFFQNVLIERYPFKFIPPILPKNKEKVYSHELFKRYLNRFLEYISQRKILRTSPITLEFLELDTNLFATYRKNLTANKFFCKFNMENYTTMKGLLDVDFNAEQINEPERIYKKLDATRSIYKNLNTAMGKITNDLNNLGRHMLQASNAFSALSNYSKDSQQSPLLATCYEKLKEIFSQWSASYDKQKFFLDQNFREFFDYMSLQIQALGEIQKQHERIKTDYEKYGLELISKKEKLFNSKKVNLWELSEEDNKNVEFLKQNKESAFKAMLPGMSNLVSAQKVQMACSCSIVKKEYERFIKKQGEHLKEYLLSLKDKNQNIISDAYILCSLFNIEL
;
A
#
# COMPACT_ATOMS: atom_id res chain seq x y z
N MET A 1 6.44 6.63 -17.59
CA MET A 1 5.39 6.17 -16.66
C MET A 1 4.74 4.88 -17.13
N ASP A 2 4.28 4.78 -18.37
CA ASP A 2 3.57 3.59 -18.90
C ASP A 2 4.35 2.28 -18.70
N ASP A 3 5.68 2.33 -18.78
CA ASP A 3 6.53 1.15 -18.57
C ASP A 3 6.61 0.75 -17.10
N PHE A 4 6.61 1.71 -16.17
CA PHE A 4 6.56 1.42 -14.73
C PHE A 4 5.19 0.87 -14.31
N GLU A 5 4.09 1.40 -14.85
CA GLU A 5 2.75 0.86 -14.60
C GLU A 5 2.61 -0.56 -15.14
N PHE A 6 3.12 -0.80 -16.35
CA PHE A 6 3.18 -2.14 -16.92
C PHE A 6 4.02 -3.09 -16.07
N PHE A 7 5.22 -2.67 -15.66
CA PHE A 7 6.10 -3.45 -14.81
C PHE A 7 5.44 -3.81 -13.47
N GLN A 8 4.81 -2.82 -12.82
CA GLN A 8 4.07 -3.06 -11.58
C GLN A 8 2.93 -4.05 -11.77
N ASN A 9 2.12 -3.90 -12.81
CA ASN A 9 0.98 -4.78 -13.10
C ASN A 9 1.44 -6.22 -13.36
N VAL A 10 2.51 -6.42 -14.13
CA VAL A 10 3.08 -7.76 -14.36
C VAL A 10 3.60 -8.38 -13.05
N LEU A 11 4.21 -7.59 -12.16
CA LEU A 11 4.63 -8.09 -10.85
C LEU A 11 3.44 -8.48 -9.98
N ILE A 12 2.36 -7.70 -9.97
CA ILE A 12 1.13 -8.02 -9.23
C ILE A 12 0.50 -9.32 -9.75
N GLU A 13 0.41 -9.49 -11.06
CA GLU A 13 -0.14 -10.70 -11.67
C GLU A 13 0.74 -11.93 -11.44
N ARG A 14 2.05 -11.78 -11.53
CA ARG A 14 3.01 -12.87 -11.37
C ARG A 14 3.21 -13.28 -9.91
N TYR A 15 3.10 -12.32 -8.99
CA TYR A 15 3.30 -12.53 -7.56
C TYR A 15 2.09 -12.07 -6.74
N PRO A 16 0.90 -12.65 -6.95
CA PRO A 16 -0.37 -12.17 -6.40
C PRO A 16 -0.45 -12.18 -4.87
N PHE A 17 0.49 -12.89 -4.21
CA PHE A 17 0.62 -12.93 -2.75
C PHE A 17 1.82 -12.15 -2.22
N LYS A 18 2.45 -11.33 -3.05
CA LYS A 18 3.50 -10.41 -2.61
C LYS A 18 2.97 -8.99 -2.64
N PHE A 19 3.29 -8.27 -1.59
CA PHE A 19 3.06 -6.84 -1.58
C PHE A 19 3.96 -6.19 -2.66
N ILE A 20 3.34 -5.49 -3.59
CA ILE A 20 4.00 -4.68 -4.60
C ILE A 20 3.65 -3.23 -4.28
N PRO A 21 4.65 -2.37 -3.97
CA PRO A 21 4.39 -1.00 -3.59
C PRO A 21 3.63 -0.23 -4.68
N PRO A 22 2.76 0.72 -4.29
CA PRO A 22 2.08 1.56 -5.27
C PRO A 22 3.06 2.53 -5.92
N ILE A 23 2.86 2.76 -7.22
CA ILE A 23 3.37 3.91 -7.94
C ILE A 23 2.24 4.94 -8.09
N LEU A 24 2.58 6.21 -8.32
CA LEU A 24 1.55 7.22 -8.54
C LEU A 24 0.89 7.01 -9.89
N PRO A 25 -0.45 6.98 -9.96
CA PRO A 25 -1.17 6.85 -11.21
C PRO A 25 -0.89 8.04 -12.14
N LYS A 26 -0.74 7.78 -13.44
CA LYS A 26 -0.47 8.78 -14.48
C LYS A 26 -1.47 9.94 -14.50
N ASN A 27 -2.74 9.67 -14.21
CA ASN A 27 -3.78 10.70 -14.15
C ASN A 27 -3.56 11.74 -13.04
N LYS A 28 -2.67 11.48 -12.09
CA LYS A 28 -2.29 12.40 -11.01
C LYS A 28 -1.04 13.24 -11.32
N GLU A 29 -0.39 13.07 -12.47
CA GLU A 29 0.81 13.86 -12.85
C GLU A 29 0.58 15.37 -12.83
N LYS A 30 -0.63 15.82 -13.14
CA LYS A 30 -0.99 17.25 -13.10
C LYS A 30 -1.15 17.81 -11.69
N VAL A 31 -1.30 16.94 -10.69
CA VAL A 31 -1.58 17.31 -9.30
C VAL A 31 -0.34 17.24 -8.42
N TYR A 32 0.59 16.36 -8.76
CA TYR A 32 1.79 16.11 -7.98
C TYR A 32 3.04 16.65 -8.66
N SER A 33 4.00 17.12 -7.86
CA SER A 33 5.28 17.57 -8.38
C SER A 33 6.10 16.42 -8.97
N HIS A 34 6.99 16.73 -9.92
CA HIS A 34 7.93 15.76 -10.50
C HIS A 34 8.81 15.07 -9.43
N GLU A 35 9.21 15.82 -8.41
CA GLU A 35 9.99 15.31 -7.27
C GLU A 35 9.21 14.26 -6.45
N LEU A 36 7.90 14.42 -6.33
CA LEU A 36 7.06 13.46 -5.65
C LEU A 36 6.98 12.14 -6.44
N PHE A 37 6.79 12.22 -7.76
CA PHE A 37 6.85 11.05 -8.63
C PHE A 37 8.17 10.29 -8.50
N LYS A 38 9.29 11.00 -8.56
CA LYS A 38 10.62 10.42 -8.39
C LYS A 38 10.77 9.69 -7.05
N ARG A 39 10.25 10.27 -5.96
CA ARG A 39 10.28 9.62 -4.64
C ARG A 39 9.48 8.32 -4.61
N TYR A 40 8.29 8.28 -5.20
CA TYR A 40 7.49 7.05 -5.27
C TYR A 40 8.17 5.97 -6.10
N LEU A 41 8.73 6.33 -7.25
CA LEU A 41 9.49 5.39 -8.09
C LEU A 41 10.73 4.86 -7.37
N ASN A 42 11.46 5.72 -6.68
CA ASN A 42 12.63 5.29 -5.89
C ASN A 42 12.22 4.30 -4.78
N ARG A 43 11.15 4.59 -4.02
CA ARG A 43 10.61 3.68 -3.00
C ARG A 43 10.16 2.34 -3.60
N PHE A 44 9.55 2.38 -4.77
CA PHE A 44 9.15 1.18 -5.50
C PHE A 44 10.36 0.33 -5.90
N LEU A 45 11.35 0.93 -6.56
CA LEU A 45 12.57 0.23 -6.99
C LEU A 45 13.38 -0.28 -5.80
N GLU A 46 13.52 0.50 -4.75
CA GLU A 46 14.17 0.10 -3.51
C GLU A 46 13.49 -1.13 -2.90
N TYR A 47 12.16 -1.13 -2.82
CA TYR A 47 11.43 -2.29 -2.33
C TYR A 47 11.67 -3.55 -3.18
N ILE A 48 11.63 -3.42 -4.51
CA ILE A 48 11.89 -4.53 -5.44
C ILE A 48 13.32 -5.06 -5.26
N SER A 49 14.32 -4.17 -5.14
CA SER A 49 15.73 -4.54 -4.98
C SER A 49 16.00 -5.30 -3.68
N GLN A 50 15.32 -4.96 -2.59
CA GLN A 50 15.45 -5.61 -1.29
C GLN A 50 14.82 -7.00 -1.23
N ARG A 51 13.96 -7.36 -2.19
CA ARG A 51 13.23 -8.65 -2.22
C ARG A 51 13.83 -9.58 -3.25
N LYS A 52 14.60 -10.60 -2.80
CA LYS A 52 15.27 -11.55 -3.71
C LYS A 52 14.33 -12.05 -4.82
N ILE A 53 13.13 -12.51 -4.47
CA ILE A 53 12.17 -13.09 -5.43
C ILE A 53 11.67 -12.08 -6.49
N LEU A 54 11.54 -10.79 -6.13
CA LEU A 54 11.16 -9.73 -7.06
C LEU A 54 12.36 -9.26 -7.86
N ARG A 55 13.52 -9.09 -7.21
CA ARG A 55 14.75 -8.64 -7.85
C ARG A 55 15.23 -9.59 -8.94
N THR A 56 15.15 -10.92 -8.70
CA THR A 56 15.56 -11.94 -9.67
C THR A 56 14.43 -12.37 -10.61
N SER A 57 13.30 -11.68 -10.60
CA SER A 57 12.23 -11.93 -11.54
C SER A 57 12.65 -11.57 -12.97
N PRO A 58 12.38 -12.42 -13.97
CA PRO A 58 12.72 -12.11 -15.35
C PRO A 58 12.22 -10.74 -15.82
N ILE A 59 11.00 -10.35 -15.46
CA ILE A 59 10.48 -9.02 -15.81
C ILE A 59 11.30 -7.89 -15.18
N THR A 60 11.84 -8.08 -13.97
CA THR A 60 12.68 -7.08 -13.31
C THR A 60 14.01 -6.93 -14.01
N LEU A 61 14.62 -8.05 -14.42
CA LEU A 61 15.89 -8.03 -15.16
C LEU A 61 15.69 -7.36 -16.53
N GLU A 62 14.67 -7.76 -17.27
CA GLU A 62 14.35 -7.18 -18.58
C GLU A 62 14.03 -5.68 -18.47
N PHE A 63 13.30 -5.25 -17.41
CA PHE A 63 13.01 -3.84 -17.18
C PHE A 63 14.26 -3.00 -16.90
N LEU A 64 15.27 -3.57 -16.24
CA LEU A 64 16.52 -2.87 -15.88
C LEU A 64 17.58 -2.92 -17.00
N GLU A 65 17.59 -3.98 -17.82
CA GLU A 65 18.65 -4.23 -18.78
C GLU A 65 18.29 -3.75 -20.20
N LEU A 66 17.03 -3.78 -20.58
CA LEU A 66 16.60 -3.39 -21.91
C LEU A 66 16.48 -1.86 -22.04
N ASP A 67 16.90 -1.36 -23.21
CA ASP A 67 16.57 0.02 -23.57
C ASP A 67 15.06 0.20 -23.80
N THR A 68 14.61 1.45 -23.87
CA THR A 68 13.18 1.80 -23.98
C THR A 68 12.49 1.15 -25.20
N ASN A 69 13.18 1.00 -26.33
CA ASN A 69 12.60 0.43 -27.56
C ASN A 69 12.48 -1.09 -27.47
N LEU A 70 13.53 -1.73 -26.95
CA LEU A 70 13.55 -3.18 -26.73
C LEU A 70 12.53 -3.55 -25.65
N PHE A 71 12.42 -2.79 -24.57
CA PHE A 71 11.41 -3.01 -23.53
C PHE A 71 9.98 -2.82 -24.07
N ALA A 72 9.73 -1.84 -24.95
CA ALA A 72 8.43 -1.68 -25.59
C ALA A 72 8.05 -2.90 -26.45
N THR A 73 9.02 -3.50 -27.13
CA THR A 73 8.84 -4.75 -27.92
C THR A 73 8.57 -5.93 -26.99
N TYR A 74 9.35 -6.08 -25.92
CA TYR A 74 9.16 -7.09 -24.89
C TYR A 74 7.75 -7.00 -24.26
N ARG A 75 7.29 -5.79 -23.94
CA ARG A 75 5.95 -5.51 -23.42
C ARG A 75 4.85 -6.00 -24.35
N LYS A 76 4.97 -5.73 -25.66
CA LYS A 76 4.01 -6.20 -26.67
C LYS A 76 3.95 -7.73 -26.71
N ASN A 77 5.09 -8.40 -26.67
CA ASN A 77 5.21 -9.85 -26.70
C ASN A 77 4.61 -10.49 -25.44
N LEU A 78 4.84 -9.91 -24.26
CA LEU A 78 4.26 -10.36 -22.99
C LEU A 78 2.74 -10.23 -22.98
N THR A 79 2.20 -9.11 -23.49
CA THR A 79 0.77 -8.86 -23.56
C THR A 79 0.07 -9.83 -24.53
N ALA A 80 0.73 -10.21 -25.62
CA ALA A 80 0.23 -11.21 -26.59
C ALA A 80 0.24 -12.65 -26.01
N ASN A 81 1.20 -12.97 -25.16
CA ASN A 81 1.38 -14.28 -24.55
C ASN A 81 0.77 -14.35 -23.13
N LYS A 82 -0.56 -14.44 -23.03
CA LYS A 82 -1.28 -14.60 -21.75
C LYS A 82 -0.78 -15.76 -20.86
N PHE A 83 0.04 -16.66 -21.40
CA PHE A 83 0.59 -17.83 -20.68
C PHE A 83 1.69 -17.50 -19.67
N PHE A 84 2.39 -16.38 -19.82
CA PHE A 84 3.51 -16.02 -18.92
C PHE A 84 3.07 -15.42 -17.58
N CYS A 85 1.81 -15.01 -17.46
CA CYS A 85 1.28 -14.38 -16.24
C CYS A 85 0.49 -15.35 -15.34
N LYS A 86 0.42 -16.66 -15.65
CA LYS A 86 -0.25 -17.60 -14.76
C LYS A 86 0.59 -17.84 -13.51
N PHE A 87 -0.02 -17.52 -12.39
CA PHE A 87 0.49 -17.87 -11.07
C PHE A 87 0.76 -19.38 -10.99
N ASN A 88 2.02 -19.76 -10.80
CA ASN A 88 2.40 -21.14 -10.51
C ASN A 88 2.74 -21.25 -9.03
N MET A 89 1.89 -21.97 -8.28
CA MET A 89 2.09 -22.25 -6.85
C MET A 89 3.41 -22.97 -6.55
N GLU A 90 3.97 -23.70 -7.52
CA GLU A 90 5.26 -24.40 -7.39
C GLU A 90 6.42 -23.44 -7.11
N ASN A 91 6.31 -22.16 -7.48
CA ASN A 91 7.30 -21.13 -7.15
C ASN A 91 7.35 -20.75 -5.66
N TYR A 92 6.42 -21.21 -4.85
CA TYR A 92 6.41 -21.03 -3.40
C TYR A 92 6.95 -22.28 -2.70
N THR A 93 8.21 -22.60 -2.95
CA THR A 93 8.93 -23.78 -2.41
C THR A 93 8.98 -23.85 -0.87
N THR A 94 8.59 -22.80 -0.17
CA THR A 94 8.43 -22.77 1.29
C THR A 94 7.16 -23.48 1.78
N MET A 95 6.35 -24.04 0.89
CA MET A 95 5.05 -24.61 1.22
C MET A 95 5.07 -26.09 1.64
N LYS A 96 6.18 -26.78 1.44
CA LYS A 96 6.28 -28.21 1.79
C LYS A 96 6.05 -28.54 3.27
N GLY A 97 6.25 -27.57 4.18
CA GLY A 97 6.00 -27.75 5.62
C GLY A 97 4.57 -27.44 6.09
N LEU A 98 3.67 -27.02 5.17
CA LEU A 98 2.29 -26.64 5.49
C LEU A 98 1.27 -27.74 5.14
N LEU A 99 1.73 -28.89 4.65
CA LEU A 99 0.86 -30.00 4.23
C LEU A 99 0.10 -30.65 5.40
N ASP A 100 0.65 -30.59 6.62
CA ASP A 100 0.09 -31.22 7.82
C ASP A 100 -0.63 -30.22 8.77
N VAL A 101 -0.93 -29.01 8.29
CA VAL A 101 -1.59 -28.02 9.15
C VAL A 101 -3.09 -28.30 9.24
N ASP A 102 -3.51 -28.75 10.42
CA ASP A 102 -4.92 -28.72 10.76
C ASP A 102 -5.40 -27.27 10.92
N PHE A 103 -6.27 -26.84 10.03
CA PHE A 103 -6.89 -25.54 10.09
C PHE A 103 -7.93 -25.46 11.19
N ASN A 104 -7.74 -24.55 12.13
CA ASN A 104 -8.86 -24.14 12.97
C ASN A 104 -9.60 -22.95 12.32
N ALA A 105 -10.83 -22.75 12.72
CA ALA A 105 -11.69 -21.67 12.19
C ALA A 105 -11.09 -20.27 12.43
N GLU A 106 -10.25 -20.10 13.46
CA GLU A 106 -9.57 -18.84 13.77
C GLU A 106 -8.54 -18.47 12.70
N GLN A 107 -7.76 -19.43 12.25
CA GLN A 107 -6.74 -19.20 11.20
C GLN A 107 -7.36 -18.85 9.85
N ILE A 108 -8.51 -19.43 9.52
CA ILE A 108 -9.25 -19.12 8.29
C ILE A 108 -9.79 -17.69 8.31
N ASN A 109 -10.22 -17.21 9.49
CA ASN A 109 -10.81 -15.88 9.64
C ASN A 109 -9.79 -14.77 9.98
N GLU A 110 -8.54 -15.11 10.28
CA GLU A 110 -7.48 -14.14 10.60
C GLU A 110 -7.24 -13.13 9.46
N PRO A 111 -7.13 -13.51 8.18
CA PRO A 111 -7.01 -12.57 7.08
C PRO A 111 -8.14 -11.55 7.03
N GLU A 112 -9.38 -11.97 7.19
CA GLU A 112 -10.53 -11.05 7.19
C GLU A 112 -10.45 -10.02 8.31
N ARG A 113 -10.02 -10.43 9.52
CA ARG A 113 -9.78 -9.50 10.64
C ARG A 113 -8.66 -8.50 10.34
N ILE A 114 -7.59 -8.96 9.68
CA ILE A 114 -6.48 -8.11 9.25
C ILE A 114 -7.00 -7.04 8.27
N TYR A 115 -7.77 -7.43 7.28
CA TYR A 115 -8.28 -6.50 6.27
C TYR A 115 -9.26 -5.49 6.84
N LYS A 116 -10.15 -5.87 7.75
CA LYS A 116 -11.03 -4.93 8.46
C LYS A 116 -10.22 -3.86 9.22
N LYS A 117 -9.11 -4.26 9.86
CA LYS A 117 -8.18 -3.30 10.50
C LYS A 117 -7.51 -2.39 9.48
N LEU A 118 -7.05 -2.92 8.35
CA LEU A 118 -6.41 -2.15 7.30
C LEU A 118 -7.37 -1.13 6.69
N ASP A 119 -8.61 -1.49 6.41
CA ASP A 119 -9.62 -0.57 5.86
C ASP A 119 -9.96 0.56 6.84
N ALA A 120 -10.09 0.24 8.12
CA ALA A 120 -10.26 1.25 9.16
C ALA A 120 -9.05 2.20 9.21
N THR A 121 -7.83 1.66 9.17
CA THR A 121 -6.59 2.44 9.15
C THR A 121 -6.51 3.31 7.89
N ARG A 122 -6.88 2.80 6.73
CA ARG A 122 -6.95 3.56 5.48
C ARG A 122 -7.90 4.74 5.56
N SER A 123 -9.07 4.53 6.18
CA SER A 123 -10.05 5.60 6.39
C SER A 123 -9.48 6.70 7.29
N ILE A 124 -8.77 6.32 8.37
CA ILE A 124 -8.08 7.28 9.26
C ILE A 124 -7.03 8.09 8.49
N TYR A 125 -6.19 7.46 7.67
CA TYR A 125 -5.20 8.19 6.87
C TYR A 125 -5.82 9.16 5.87
N LYS A 126 -6.94 8.79 5.24
CA LYS A 126 -7.68 9.72 4.37
C LYS A 126 -8.21 10.94 5.14
N ASN A 127 -8.75 10.71 6.35
CA ASN A 127 -9.23 11.79 7.19
C ASN A 127 -8.08 12.70 7.65
N LEU A 128 -6.94 12.14 8.04
CA LEU A 128 -5.74 12.90 8.38
C LEU A 128 -5.22 13.70 7.18
N ASN A 129 -5.17 13.12 5.99
CA ASN A 129 -4.79 13.84 4.78
C ASN A 129 -5.73 15.03 4.49
N THR A 130 -7.04 14.83 4.67
CA THR A 130 -8.03 15.90 4.53
C THR A 130 -7.85 17.00 5.57
N ALA A 131 -7.60 16.64 6.84
CA ALA A 131 -7.34 17.60 7.90
C ALA A 131 -6.07 18.41 7.64
N MET A 132 -4.99 17.77 7.23
CA MET A 132 -3.75 18.45 6.84
C MET A 132 -3.98 19.41 5.66
N GLY A 133 -4.80 19.02 4.68
CA GLY A 133 -5.18 19.90 3.58
C GLY A 133 -5.91 21.17 4.03
N LYS A 134 -6.76 21.09 5.06
CA LYS A 134 -7.39 22.28 5.65
C LYS A 134 -6.37 23.17 6.36
N ILE A 135 -5.49 22.57 7.19
CA ILE A 135 -4.43 23.31 7.88
C ILE A 135 -3.53 24.04 6.89
N THR A 136 -3.12 23.40 5.80
CA THR A 136 -2.27 24.03 4.78
C THR A 136 -2.98 25.19 4.05
N ASN A 137 -4.29 25.07 3.84
CA ASN A 137 -5.09 26.18 3.30
C ASN A 137 -5.20 27.35 4.27
N ASP A 138 -5.39 27.09 5.57
CA ASP A 138 -5.45 28.12 6.60
C ASP A 138 -4.11 28.85 6.74
N LEU A 139 -2.98 28.14 6.72
CA LEU A 139 -1.63 28.73 6.69
C LEU A 139 -1.42 29.60 5.45
N ASN A 140 -1.90 29.17 4.29
CA ASN A 140 -1.83 29.97 3.06
C ASN A 140 -2.66 31.27 3.17
N ASN A 141 -3.82 31.21 3.80
CA ASN A 141 -4.64 32.39 4.03
C ASN A 141 -3.97 33.36 5.02
N LEU A 142 -3.41 32.82 6.12
CA LEU A 142 -2.66 33.62 7.08
C LEU A 142 -1.46 34.29 6.42
N GLY A 143 -0.66 33.57 5.63
CA GLY A 143 0.47 34.12 4.89
C GLY A 143 0.05 35.30 3.99
N ARG A 144 -1.06 35.13 3.25
CA ARG A 144 -1.60 36.22 2.42
C ARG A 144 -2.04 37.46 3.22
N HIS A 145 -2.69 37.25 4.37
CA HIS A 145 -3.09 38.37 5.23
C HIS A 145 -1.88 39.10 5.81
N MET A 146 -0.82 38.38 6.20
CA MET A 146 0.42 38.99 6.64
C MET A 146 1.10 39.80 5.53
N LEU A 147 1.09 39.28 4.29
CA LEU A 147 1.62 40.03 3.15
C LEU A 147 0.80 41.29 2.85
N GLN A 148 -0.54 41.24 2.97
CA GLN A 148 -1.38 42.42 2.81
C GLN A 148 -1.09 43.47 3.88
N ALA A 149 -0.90 43.08 5.14
CA ALA A 149 -0.51 43.97 6.21
C ALA A 149 0.88 44.60 5.94
N SER A 150 1.85 43.80 5.49
CA SER A 150 3.18 44.29 5.07
C SER A 150 3.06 45.37 4.00
N ASN A 151 2.24 45.13 2.96
CA ASN A 151 2.01 46.11 1.90
C ASN A 151 1.36 47.40 2.43
N ALA A 152 0.42 47.31 3.38
CA ALA A 152 -0.19 48.49 4.00
C ALA A 152 0.82 49.30 4.81
N PHE A 153 1.71 48.65 5.58
CA PHE A 153 2.79 49.33 6.28
C PHE A 153 3.80 49.96 5.32
N SER A 154 4.07 49.35 4.17
CA SER A 154 4.90 49.97 3.12
C SER A 154 4.26 51.24 2.60
N ALA A 155 2.96 51.28 2.37
CA ALA A 155 2.24 52.47 1.93
C ALA A 155 2.27 53.59 2.99
N LEU A 156 2.09 53.21 4.28
CA LEU A 156 2.19 54.17 5.39
C LEU A 156 3.62 54.75 5.54
N SER A 157 4.66 53.94 5.38
CA SER A 157 6.04 54.39 5.39
C SER A 157 6.29 55.43 4.28
N ASN A 158 5.87 55.13 3.05
CA ASN A 158 6.00 56.02 1.92
C ASN A 158 5.26 57.36 2.15
N TYR A 159 3.99 57.27 2.60
CA TYR A 159 3.20 58.48 2.91
C TYR A 159 3.89 59.33 3.98
N SER A 160 4.42 58.72 5.06
CA SER A 160 5.12 59.44 6.12
C SER A 160 6.40 60.12 5.64
N LYS A 161 7.12 59.54 4.67
CA LYS A 161 8.28 60.13 4.02
C LYS A 161 7.89 61.34 3.14
N ASP A 162 6.83 61.16 2.33
CA ASP A 162 6.38 62.19 1.37
C ASP A 162 5.76 63.42 2.07
N SER A 163 5.06 63.17 3.16
CA SER A 163 4.38 64.24 3.95
C SER A 163 5.29 64.93 4.96
N GLN A 164 6.61 64.64 4.95
CA GLN A 164 7.60 65.14 5.90
C GLN A 164 7.22 64.95 7.37
N GLN A 165 6.44 63.89 7.65
CA GLN A 165 6.14 63.48 9.03
C GLN A 165 7.41 62.97 9.73
N SER A 166 7.29 62.70 11.04
CA SER A 166 8.43 62.25 11.83
C SER A 166 9.21 61.10 11.15
N PRO A 167 10.54 61.25 10.93
CA PRO A 167 11.39 60.20 10.37
C PRO A 167 11.32 58.87 11.17
N LEU A 168 11.11 58.99 12.48
CA LEU A 168 10.94 57.86 13.38
C LEU A 168 9.71 57.06 13.00
N LEU A 169 8.58 57.68 12.67
CA LEU A 169 7.36 57.03 12.30
C LEU A 169 7.52 56.22 10.97
N ALA A 170 8.18 56.82 9.99
CA ALA A 170 8.47 56.15 8.74
C ALA A 170 9.37 54.92 8.94
N THR A 171 10.36 55.02 9.84
CA THR A 171 11.25 53.90 10.21
C THR A 171 10.49 52.80 10.92
N CYS A 172 9.58 53.14 11.83
CA CYS A 172 8.72 52.16 12.50
C CYS A 172 7.84 51.37 11.50
N TYR A 173 7.23 52.09 10.54
CA TYR A 173 6.42 51.40 9.52
C TYR A 173 7.26 50.50 8.60
N GLU A 174 8.50 50.89 8.27
CA GLU A 174 9.40 50.04 7.48
C GLU A 174 9.76 48.73 8.25
N LYS A 175 10.05 48.86 9.55
CA LYS A 175 10.30 47.67 10.39
C LYS A 175 9.07 46.78 10.49
N LEU A 176 7.87 47.31 10.67
CA LEU A 176 6.64 46.53 10.69
C LEU A 176 6.40 45.81 9.37
N LYS A 177 6.60 46.48 8.24
CA LYS A 177 6.59 45.86 6.90
C LYS A 177 7.49 44.65 6.83
N GLU A 178 8.75 44.78 7.27
CA GLU A 178 9.71 43.67 7.24
C GLU A 178 9.25 42.49 8.10
N ILE A 179 8.77 42.75 9.33
CA ILE A 179 8.30 41.74 10.24
C ILE A 179 7.09 40.96 9.63
N PHE A 180 6.10 41.67 9.10
CA PHE A 180 4.92 41.03 8.50
C PHE A 180 5.28 40.27 7.21
N SER A 181 6.25 40.73 6.42
CA SER A 181 6.78 40.03 5.27
C SER A 181 7.48 38.71 5.67
N GLN A 182 8.29 38.75 6.74
CA GLN A 182 8.96 37.57 7.26
C GLN A 182 7.97 36.55 7.85
N TRP A 183 6.90 37.00 8.51
CA TRP A 183 5.84 36.12 8.96
C TRP A 183 5.14 35.43 7.79
N SER A 184 4.81 36.18 6.72
CA SER A 184 4.25 35.60 5.49
C SER A 184 5.14 34.49 4.95
N ALA A 185 6.46 34.73 4.83
CA ALA A 185 7.42 33.74 4.37
C ALA A 185 7.52 32.53 5.31
N SER A 186 7.37 32.73 6.63
CA SER A 186 7.36 31.63 7.60
C SER A 186 6.13 30.72 7.42
N TYR A 187 4.93 31.30 7.20
CA TYR A 187 3.73 30.49 6.93
C TYR A 187 3.85 29.72 5.62
N ASP A 188 4.46 30.28 4.58
CA ASP A 188 4.71 29.57 3.32
C ASP A 188 5.67 28.39 3.52
N LYS A 189 6.73 28.53 4.33
CA LYS A 189 7.63 27.44 4.70
C LYS A 189 6.88 26.32 5.45
N GLN A 190 6.04 26.70 6.44
CA GLN A 190 5.25 25.73 7.22
C GLN A 190 4.24 24.97 6.34
N LYS A 191 3.51 25.68 5.47
CA LYS A 191 2.61 25.09 4.49
C LYS A 191 3.34 24.09 3.60
N PHE A 192 4.45 24.50 2.99
CA PHE A 192 5.25 23.65 2.13
C PHE A 192 5.71 22.38 2.88
N PHE A 193 6.14 22.55 4.13
CA PHE A 193 6.55 21.42 4.96
C PHE A 193 5.41 20.44 5.24
N LEU A 194 4.22 20.91 5.60
CA LEU A 194 3.07 20.06 5.85
C LEU A 194 2.60 19.32 4.60
N ASP A 195 2.56 20.01 3.46
CA ASP A 195 2.18 19.40 2.18
C ASP A 195 3.17 18.32 1.73
N GLN A 196 4.45 18.63 1.76
CA GLN A 196 5.51 17.74 1.24
C GLN A 196 5.79 16.55 2.14
N ASN A 197 5.45 16.68 3.41
CA ASN A 197 5.79 15.66 4.38
C ASN A 197 4.54 14.92 4.90
N PHE A 198 3.59 15.58 5.55
CA PHE A 198 2.47 14.90 6.17
C PHE A 198 1.43 14.40 5.17
N ARG A 199 0.99 15.27 4.29
CA ARG A 199 -0.01 14.89 3.29
C ARG A 199 0.51 13.81 2.37
N GLU A 200 1.75 13.92 1.91
CA GLU A 200 2.40 12.89 1.13
C GLU A 200 2.47 11.56 1.89
N PHE A 201 2.89 11.60 3.16
CA PHE A 201 2.97 10.39 3.97
C PHE A 201 1.62 9.68 4.11
N PHE A 202 0.57 10.41 4.48
CA PHE A 202 -0.76 9.82 4.65
C PHE A 202 -1.35 9.30 3.33
N ASP A 203 -1.13 10.01 2.23
CA ASP A 203 -1.57 9.56 0.90
C ASP A 203 -0.82 8.28 0.49
N TYR A 204 0.50 8.25 0.68
CA TYR A 204 1.32 7.07 0.40
C TYR A 204 0.88 5.86 1.25
N MET A 205 0.66 6.02 2.55
CA MET A 205 0.17 4.95 3.41
C MET A 205 -1.20 4.44 2.99
N SER A 206 -2.10 5.33 2.60
CA SER A 206 -3.41 4.96 2.06
C SER A 206 -3.29 4.14 0.76
N LEU A 207 -2.38 4.51 -0.13
CA LEU A 207 -2.11 3.76 -1.37
C LEU A 207 -1.45 2.41 -1.10
N GLN A 208 -0.55 2.31 -0.12
CA GLN A 208 0.04 1.04 0.29
C GLN A 208 -1.02 0.06 0.83
N ILE A 209 -1.94 0.53 1.66
CA ILE A 209 -3.05 -0.29 2.15
C ILE A 209 -3.94 -0.74 0.98
N GLN A 210 -4.18 0.13 0.02
CA GLN A 210 -4.90 -0.25 -1.19
C GLN A 210 -4.17 -1.34 -2.00
N ALA A 211 -2.85 -1.25 -2.12
CA ALA A 211 -2.04 -2.28 -2.79
C ALA A 211 -2.09 -3.63 -2.06
N LEU A 212 -2.16 -3.64 -0.71
CA LEU A 212 -2.41 -4.85 0.07
C LEU A 212 -3.79 -5.48 -0.24
N GLY A 213 -4.76 -4.69 -0.66
CA GLY A 213 -6.08 -5.18 -1.08
C GLY A 213 -6.04 -6.12 -2.30
N GLU A 214 -4.99 -6.07 -3.13
CA GLU A 214 -4.83 -7.04 -4.23
C GLU A 214 -4.50 -8.44 -3.68
N ILE A 215 -3.70 -8.53 -2.61
CA ILE A 215 -3.44 -9.81 -1.91
C ILE A 215 -4.75 -10.34 -1.30
N GLN A 216 -5.58 -9.46 -0.73
CA GLN A 216 -6.90 -9.82 -0.21
C GLN A 216 -7.78 -10.47 -1.28
N LYS A 217 -7.91 -9.83 -2.44
CA LYS A 217 -8.72 -10.38 -3.54
C LYS A 217 -8.29 -11.79 -3.94
N GLN A 218 -6.98 -12.04 -3.96
CA GLN A 218 -6.47 -13.38 -4.27
C GLN A 218 -6.79 -14.39 -3.15
N HIS A 219 -6.66 -13.97 -1.89
CA HIS A 219 -7.04 -14.80 -0.75
C HIS A 219 -8.55 -15.15 -0.79
N GLU A 220 -9.42 -14.17 -1.05
CA GLU A 220 -10.86 -14.36 -1.16
C GLU A 220 -11.24 -15.34 -2.29
N ARG A 221 -10.56 -15.27 -3.43
CA ARG A 221 -10.74 -16.25 -4.52
C ARG A 221 -10.41 -17.67 -4.06
N ILE A 222 -9.26 -17.86 -3.41
CA ILE A 222 -8.89 -19.19 -2.88
C ILE A 222 -9.90 -19.67 -1.83
N LYS A 223 -10.37 -18.78 -0.94
CA LYS A 223 -11.39 -19.10 0.05
C LYS A 223 -12.68 -19.56 -0.61
N THR A 224 -13.14 -18.82 -1.62
CA THR A 224 -14.35 -19.15 -2.38
C THR A 224 -14.21 -20.51 -3.09
N ASP A 225 -13.08 -20.78 -3.72
CA ASP A 225 -12.82 -22.05 -4.39
C ASP A 225 -12.77 -23.20 -3.37
N TYR A 226 -12.11 -23.01 -2.23
CA TYR A 226 -12.05 -24.00 -1.15
C TYR A 226 -13.45 -24.34 -0.61
N GLU A 227 -14.27 -23.33 -0.33
CA GLU A 227 -15.64 -23.50 0.14
C GLU A 227 -16.52 -24.21 -0.91
N LYS A 228 -16.41 -23.79 -2.18
CA LYS A 228 -17.14 -24.41 -3.30
C LYS A 228 -16.81 -25.88 -3.45
N TYR A 229 -15.53 -26.22 -3.51
CA TYR A 229 -15.12 -27.63 -3.65
C TYR A 229 -15.45 -28.47 -2.40
N GLY A 230 -15.39 -27.83 -1.22
CA GLY A 230 -15.85 -28.47 0.03
C GLY A 230 -17.31 -28.82 0.01
N LEU A 231 -18.20 -27.91 -0.44
CA LEU A 231 -19.64 -28.17 -0.57
C LEU A 231 -19.92 -29.22 -1.64
N GLU A 232 -19.23 -29.17 -2.77
CA GLU A 232 -19.37 -30.18 -3.82
C GLU A 232 -18.95 -31.56 -3.33
N LEU A 233 -17.89 -31.63 -2.52
CA LEU A 233 -17.44 -32.84 -1.87
C LEU A 233 -18.50 -33.43 -0.94
N ILE A 234 -19.09 -32.59 -0.07
CA ILE A 234 -20.17 -33.01 0.85
C ILE A 234 -21.35 -33.57 0.07
N SER A 235 -21.80 -32.85 -0.97
CA SER A 235 -22.91 -33.30 -1.81
C SER A 235 -22.64 -34.66 -2.50
N LYS A 236 -21.40 -34.85 -2.99
CA LYS A 236 -21.02 -36.14 -3.60
C LYS A 236 -20.91 -37.26 -2.56
N LYS A 237 -20.41 -36.96 -1.35
CA LYS A 237 -20.41 -37.92 -0.23
C LYS A 237 -21.84 -38.36 0.12
N GLU A 238 -22.78 -37.43 0.27
CA GLU A 238 -24.17 -37.73 0.58
C GLU A 238 -24.80 -38.59 -0.50
N LYS A 239 -24.60 -38.31 -1.78
CA LYS A 239 -25.10 -39.11 -2.89
C LYS A 239 -24.55 -40.54 -2.88
N LEU A 240 -23.28 -40.72 -2.56
CA LEU A 240 -22.61 -42.01 -2.49
C LEU A 240 -23.16 -42.89 -1.35
N PHE A 241 -23.44 -42.31 -0.18
CA PHE A 241 -23.80 -43.06 1.01
C PHE A 241 -25.33 -43.14 1.27
N ASN A 242 -26.11 -42.18 0.77
CA ASN A 242 -27.58 -42.18 0.93
C ASN A 242 -28.31 -43.01 -0.14
N SER A 243 -27.63 -43.33 -1.23
CA SER A 243 -28.25 -44.21 -2.22
C SER A 243 -28.14 -45.67 -1.73
N LYS A 244 -29.26 -46.41 -1.72
CA LYS A 244 -29.30 -47.87 -1.57
C LYS A 244 -28.49 -48.63 -2.66
N LYS A 245 -27.66 -47.90 -3.41
CA LYS A 245 -26.90 -48.35 -4.58
C LYS A 245 -25.40 -48.55 -4.26
N VAL A 246 -25.06 -48.97 -3.06
CA VAL A 246 -23.68 -49.36 -2.70
C VAL A 246 -23.14 -50.47 -3.62
N ASN A 247 -24.02 -51.22 -4.28
CA ASN A 247 -23.63 -52.26 -5.26
C ASN A 247 -23.20 -51.71 -6.62
N LEU A 248 -23.27 -50.37 -6.84
CA LEU A 248 -22.88 -49.72 -8.09
C LEU A 248 -21.61 -48.91 -7.97
N TRP A 249 -20.79 -49.14 -6.94
CA TRP A 249 -19.50 -48.50 -6.82
C TRP A 249 -18.53 -49.05 -7.88
N GLU A 250 -18.07 -48.24 -8.78
CA GLU A 250 -17.00 -48.57 -9.72
C GLU A 250 -15.66 -48.51 -8.97
N LEU A 251 -15.32 -49.59 -8.31
CA LEU A 251 -14.07 -49.78 -7.57
C LEU A 251 -12.99 -50.43 -8.46
N SER A 252 -11.72 -50.09 -8.20
CA SER A 252 -10.58 -50.81 -8.75
C SER A 252 -10.60 -52.29 -8.29
N GLU A 253 -9.90 -53.17 -8.98
CA GLU A 253 -9.80 -54.57 -8.59
C GLU A 253 -9.22 -54.76 -7.18
N GLU A 254 -8.35 -53.87 -6.76
CA GLU A 254 -7.71 -53.86 -5.44
C GLU A 254 -8.69 -53.40 -4.35
N ASP A 255 -9.49 -52.37 -4.63
CA ASP A 255 -10.50 -51.85 -3.72
C ASP A 255 -11.71 -52.77 -3.58
N ASN A 256 -12.04 -53.54 -4.61
CA ASN A 256 -13.09 -54.55 -4.58
C ASN A 256 -12.79 -55.70 -3.57
N LYS A 257 -11.51 -55.99 -3.32
CA LYS A 257 -11.12 -56.97 -2.29
C LYS A 257 -11.40 -56.48 -0.88
N ASN A 258 -11.56 -55.18 -0.69
CA ASN A 258 -11.73 -54.53 0.60
C ASN A 258 -13.10 -53.84 0.77
N VAL A 259 -14.12 -54.21 -0.04
CA VAL A 259 -15.42 -53.54 -0.07
C VAL A 259 -16.08 -53.46 1.31
N GLU A 260 -15.96 -54.50 2.13
CA GLU A 260 -16.58 -54.50 3.49
C GLU A 260 -15.88 -53.48 4.41
N PHE A 261 -14.56 -53.33 4.33
CA PHE A 261 -13.82 -52.31 5.06
C PHE A 261 -14.21 -50.91 4.57
N LEU A 262 -14.34 -50.72 3.25
CA LEU A 262 -14.75 -49.46 2.65
C LEU A 262 -16.20 -49.09 3.04
N LYS A 263 -17.09 -50.02 3.17
CA LYS A 263 -18.48 -49.82 3.67
C LYS A 263 -18.50 -49.33 5.12
N GLN A 264 -17.53 -49.77 5.93
CA GLN A 264 -17.42 -49.39 7.34
C GLN A 264 -16.64 -48.09 7.53
N ASN A 265 -15.69 -47.78 6.63
CA ASN A 265 -14.84 -46.62 6.71
C ASN A 265 -15.16 -45.62 5.59
N LYS A 266 -16.08 -44.69 5.88
CA LYS A 266 -16.56 -43.68 4.92
C LYS A 266 -15.44 -42.84 4.30
N GLU A 267 -14.38 -42.54 5.03
CA GLU A 267 -13.28 -41.72 4.54
C GLU A 267 -12.42 -42.50 3.53
N SER A 268 -12.10 -43.75 3.81
CA SER A 268 -11.37 -44.62 2.90
C SER A 268 -12.16 -44.90 1.63
N ALA A 269 -13.47 -45.19 1.78
CA ALA A 269 -14.38 -45.38 0.65
C ALA A 269 -14.40 -44.14 -0.27
N PHE A 270 -14.40 -42.97 0.32
CA PHE A 270 -14.42 -41.72 -0.41
C PHE A 270 -13.13 -41.49 -1.20
N LYS A 271 -11.95 -41.75 -0.60
CA LYS A 271 -10.67 -41.68 -1.27
C LYS A 271 -10.54 -42.65 -2.45
N ALA A 272 -11.10 -43.85 -2.29
CA ALA A 272 -11.11 -44.87 -3.34
C ALA A 272 -12.05 -44.50 -4.49
N MET A 273 -13.26 -44.03 -4.18
CA MET A 273 -14.32 -43.75 -5.18
C MET A 273 -14.14 -42.44 -5.93
N LEU A 274 -13.55 -41.42 -5.29
CA LEU A 274 -13.40 -40.07 -5.85
C LEU A 274 -11.99 -39.52 -5.60
N PRO A 275 -10.95 -40.22 -6.04
CA PRO A 275 -9.56 -39.81 -5.75
C PRO A 275 -9.25 -38.41 -6.31
N GLY A 276 -9.72 -38.07 -7.49
CA GLY A 276 -9.53 -36.77 -8.09
C GLY A 276 -10.15 -35.64 -7.27
N MET A 277 -11.34 -35.82 -6.71
CA MET A 277 -12.00 -34.81 -5.86
C MET A 277 -11.32 -34.68 -4.50
N SER A 278 -10.92 -35.81 -3.89
CA SER A 278 -10.18 -35.81 -2.63
C SER A 278 -8.84 -35.06 -2.75
N ASN A 279 -8.10 -35.33 -3.82
CA ASN A 279 -6.85 -34.64 -4.11
C ASN A 279 -7.07 -33.14 -4.37
N LEU A 280 -8.12 -32.79 -5.11
CA LEU A 280 -8.45 -31.39 -5.38
C LEU A 280 -8.73 -30.61 -4.09
N VAL A 281 -9.59 -31.16 -3.20
CA VAL A 281 -9.93 -30.51 -1.92
C VAL A 281 -8.70 -30.43 -1.02
N SER A 282 -7.86 -31.46 -0.98
CA SER A 282 -6.59 -31.43 -0.24
C SER A 282 -5.66 -30.35 -0.77
N ALA A 283 -5.52 -30.21 -2.08
CA ALA A 283 -4.74 -29.17 -2.72
C ALA A 283 -5.29 -27.76 -2.37
N GLN A 284 -6.61 -27.57 -2.41
CA GLN A 284 -7.24 -26.31 -2.04
C GLN A 284 -7.07 -25.99 -0.54
N LYS A 285 -7.11 -27.00 0.34
CA LYS A 285 -6.80 -26.83 1.77
C LYS A 285 -5.38 -26.28 1.96
N VAL A 286 -4.41 -26.85 1.27
CA VAL A 286 -3.02 -26.38 1.29
C VAL A 286 -2.90 -24.94 0.76
N GLN A 287 -3.57 -24.65 -0.36
CA GLN A 287 -3.56 -23.30 -0.93
C GLN A 287 -4.14 -22.27 0.04
N MET A 288 -5.23 -22.62 0.71
CA MET A 288 -5.84 -21.77 1.73
C MET A 288 -4.89 -21.53 2.90
N ALA A 289 -4.21 -22.58 3.41
CA ALA A 289 -3.21 -22.49 4.46
C ALA A 289 -2.10 -21.50 4.11
N CYS A 290 -1.57 -21.67 2.93
CA CYS A 290 -0.50 -20.86 2.41
C CYS A 290 -0.91 -19.39 2.29
N SER A 291 -2.10 -19.15 1.74
CA SER A 291 -2.62 -17.78 1.58
C SER A 291 -2.82 -17.08 2.93
N CYS A 292 -3.38 -17.76 3.93
CA CYS A 292 -3.51 -17.22 5.30
C CYS A 292 -2.15 -16.84 5.90
N SER A 293 -1.18 -17.76 5.83
CA SER A 293 0.18 -17.51 6.35
C SER A 293 0.88 -16.36 5.65
N ILE A 294 0.71 -16.23 4.33
CA ILE A 294 1.33 -15.15 3.56
C ILE A 294 0.69 -13.81 3.89
N VAL A 295 -0.66 -13.74 3.94
CA VAL A 295 -1.37 -12.51 4.33
C VAL A 295 -0.87 -12.01 5.67
N LYS A 296 -0.77 -12.90 6.67
CA LYS A 296 -0.26 -12.55 8.00
C LYS A 296 1.17 -11.99 7.93
N LYS A 297 2.08 -12.69 7.25
CA LYS A 297 3.47 -12.26 7.11
C LYS A 297 3.64 -10.94 6.37
N GLU A 298 2.88 -10.71 5.31
CA GLU A 298 2.94 -9.44 4.56
C GLU A 298 2.34 -8.29 5.40
N TYR A 299 1.29 -8.55 6.19
CA TYR A 299 0.75 -7.58 7.15
C TYR A 299 1.76 -7.21 8.25
N GLU A 300 2.38 -8.20 8.89
CA GLU A 300 3.41 -7.96 9.92
C GLU A 300 4.58 -7.13 9.39
N ARG A 301 5.03 -7.45 8.17
CA ARG A 301 6.07 -6.67 7.48
C ARG A 301 5.63 -5.25 7.16
N PHE A 302 4.38 -5.08 6.72
CA PHE A 302 3.82 -3.77 6.44
C PHE A 302 3.80 -2.91 7.71
N ILE A 303 3.26 -3.44 8.81
CA ILE A 303 3.20 -2.72 10.10
C ILE A 303 4.59 -2.33 10.60
N LYS A 304 5.57 -3.25 10.50
CA LYS A 304 6.96 -2.96 10.88
C LYS A 304 7.53 -1.80 10.06
N LYS A 305 7.42 -1.86 8.73
CA LYS A 305 7.91 -0.79 7.84
C LYS A 305 7.17 0.53 8.05
N GLN A 306 5.87 0.47 8.32
CA GLN A 306 5.08 1.65 8.65
C GLN A 306 5.62 2.34 9.91
N GLY A 307 5.95 1.57 10.96
CA GLY A 307 6.56 2.09 12.17
C GLY A 307 7.93 2.72 11.94
N GLU A 308 8.77 2.10 11.12
CA GLU A 308 10.08 2.64 10.72
C GLU A 308 9.92 3.97 9.96
N HIS A 309 9.07 4.03 8.96
CA HIS A 309 8.78 5.26 8.20
C HIS A 309 8.19 6.37 9.08
N LEU A 310 7.26 6.04 9.98
CA LEU A 310 6.70 7.03 10.91
C LEU A 310 7.77 7.59 11.84
N LYS A 311 8.67 6.74 12.34
CA LYS A 311 9.79 7.18 13.17
C LYS A 311 10.73 8.13 12.43
N GLU A 312 11.14 7.80 11.22
CA GLU A 312 11.97 8.66 10.36
C GLU A 312 11.29 10.00 10.11
N TYR A 313 9.98 9.94 9.92
CA TYR A 313 9.15 11.11 9.72
C TYR A 313 9.11 12.03 10.94
N LEU A 314 8.90 11.46 12.13
CA LEU A 314 8.89 12.22 13.40
C LEU A 314 10.27 12.84 13.69
N LEU A 315 11.35 12.15 13.36
CA LEU A 315 12.71 12.72 13.48
C LEU A 315 12.91 13.91 12.54
N SER A 316 12.52 13.77 11.26
CA SER A 316 12.58 14.88 10.30
C SER A 316 11.71 16.08 10.71
N LEU A 317 10.57 15.83 11.37
CA LEU A 317 9.71 16.84 11.97
C LEU A 317 10.42 17.62 13.07
N LYS A 318 11.08 16.91 13.99
CA LYS A 318 11.80 17.53 15.10
C LYS A 318 12.83 18.53 14.59
N ASP A 319 13.65 18.11 13.63
CA ASP A 319 14.74 18.95 13.11
C ASP A 319 14.21 20.21 12.39
N LYS A 320 13.11 20.06 11.63
CA LYS A 320 12.52 21.19 10.90
C LYS A 320 11.69 22.12 11.79
N ASN A 321 10.99 21.58 12.81
CA ASN A 321 10.30 22.41 13.79
C ASN A 321 11.27 23.24 14.62
N GLN A 322 12.45 22.73 14.95
CA GLN A 322 13.48 23.52 15.62
C GLN A 322 13.87 24.75 14.78
N ASN A 323 14.00 24.60 13.47
CA ASN A 323 14.28 25.72 12.57
C ASN A 323 13.12 26.72 12.50
N ILE A 324 11.86 26.25 12.42
CA ILE A 324 10.68 27.14 12.41
C ILE A 324 10.54 27.89 13.73
N ILE A 325 10.77 27.24 14.87
CA ILE A 325 10.73 27.86 16.20
C ILE A 325 11.88 28.86 16.33
N SER A 326 13.07 28.54 15.83
CA SER A 326 14.22 29.46 15.80
C SER A 326 13.91 30.70 14.95
N ASP A 327 13.33 30.50 13.74
CA ASP A 327 12.90 31.60 12.88
C ASP A 327 11.86 32.48 13.59
N ALA A 328 10.88 31.88 14.27
CA ALA A 328 9.86 32.62 15.05
C ALA A 328 10.47 33.37 16.24
N TYR A 329 11.45 32.80 16.94
CA TYR A 329 12.16 33.44 18.03
C TYR A 329 12.96 34.66 17.55
N ILE A 330 13.66 34.50 16.42
CA ILE A 330 14.39 35.62 15.78
C ILE A 330 13.42 36.75 15.40
N LEU A 331 12.24 36.39 14.84
CA LEU A 331 11.21 37.38 14.52
C LEU A 331 10.68 38.11 15.75
N CYS A 332 10.48 37.39 16.87
CA CYS A 332 10.06 38.03 18.15
C CYS A 332 11.18 38.93 18.73
N SER A 333 12.45 38.57 18.56
CA SER A 333 13.57 39.39 19.05
C SER A 333 13.74 40.71 18.30
N LEU A 334 13.25 40.78 17.06
CA LEU A 334 13.17 42.02 16.29
C LEU A 334 12.19 43.05 16.88
N PHE A 335 11.26 42.65 17.77
CA PHE A 335 10.42 43.56 18.53
C PHE A 335 11.08 44.19 19.72
N ASN A 336 12.25 43.73 20.17
CA ASN A 336 13.07 44.41 21.17
C ASN A 336 13.75 45.61 20.51
N ILE A 337 12.94 46.58 20.17
CA ILE A 337 13.42 47.89 19.74
C ILE A 337 13.71 48.65 21.03
N GLU A 338 14.97 48.87 21.33
CA GLU A 338 15.35 49.99 22.24
C GLU A 338 14.79 51.28 21.59
N LEU A 339 13.68 51.77 22.15
CA LEU A 339 13.10 53.09 21.82
C LEU A 339 13.98 54.20 22.37
#